data_1e5bd5e1b5a90fb0287dbbb3e072c900
#
_entry.id   1e5bd5e1b5a90fb0287dbbb3e072c900
#
_cell.length_a   1.000
_cell.length_b   1.000
_cell.length_c   1.000
_cell.angle_alpha   90.00
_cell.angle_beta   90.00
_cell.angle_gamma   90.00
#
_symmetry.space_group_name_H-M   'P 1'
#
loop_
_entity.id
_entity.type
_entity.pdbx_description
1 polymer ?
#
loop_
_entity_poly.entity_id
_entity_poly.type
_entity_poly.pdbx_seq_one_letter_code
_entity_poly.pdbx_strand_id
1 'polypeptide(L)'
;HLDDIEMIVPVLKQLLGKNPNLELLIVGILELPVELKLFASQIQMEGFVDYQKLPERIASVDINLAPLTDTIFNRAKSENKWVEAALVQTVTAASNLGAFAEMVQDGEDGVLCRDEAEWLEKLQWLIDDEPARKAIAGRAYGRCSRECVTIFHATGICEWVERHWNLRCAFVLPAMEISGGIRVALLHAEMLVKAGAQVSLFTLEGEAEWYHEGDFHFPV
;
A
#
# COMPACT_ATOMS: atom_id res chain seq x y z
N HIS A 1 4.35 12.75 1.98
CA HIS A 1 3.19 12.13 2.65
C HIS A 1 2.25 13.13 3.31
N LEU A 2 2.75 14.29 3.82
CA LEU A 2 1.89 15.32 4.40
C LEU A 2 0.94 15.88 3.33
N ASP A 3 1.45 16.27 2.19
CA ASP A 3 0.66 16.79 1.05
C ASP A 3 -0.43 15.80 0.60
N ASP A 4 -0.15 14.49 0.67
CA ASP A 4 -1.12 13.45 0.27
C ASP A 4 -2.34 13.42 1.21
N ILE A 5 -2.14 13.65 2.51
CA ILE A 5 -3.23 13.75 3.49
C ILE A 5 -3.89 15.12 3.43
N GLU A 6 -3.14 16.20 3.30
CA GLU A 6 -3.68 17.56 3.21
C GLU A 6 -4.71 17.69 2.08
N MET A 7 -4.49 16.99 0.97
CA MET A 7 -5.42 16.96 -0.16
C MET A 7 -6.84 16.52 0.23
N ILE A 8 -6.98 15.57 1.18
CA ILE A 8 -8.29 15.03 1.60
C ILE A 8 -8.77 15.59 2.95
N VAL A 9 -8.01 16.49 3.59
CA VAL A 9 -8.45 17.13 4.86
C VAL A 9 -9.82 17.77 4.77
N PRO A 10 -10.19 18.52 3.70
CA PRO A 10 -11.53 19.10 3.57
C PRO A 10 -12.64 18.02 3.56
N VAL A 11 -12.40 16.89 2.91
CA VAL A 11 -13.31 15.74 2.87
C VAL A 11 -13.44 15.11 4.25
N LEU A 12 -12.31 14.81 4.90
CA LEU A 12 -12.30 14.22 6.25
C LEU A 12 -13.04 15.09 7.27
N LYS A 13 -12.87 16.42 7.21
CA LYS A 13 -13.63 17.36 8.05
C LYS A 13 -15.14 17.22 7.86
N GLN A 14 -15.59 17.17 6.62
CA GLN A 14 -17.01 17.06 6.32
C GLN A 14 -17.57 15.72 6.80
N LEU A 15 -16.84 14.61 6.56
CA LEU A 15 -17.27 13.28 6.96
C LEU A 15 -17.29 13.11 8.48
N LEU A 16 -16.25 13.53 9.19
CA LEU A 16 -16.20 13.48 10.66
C LEU A 16 -17.27 14.36 11.30
N GLY A 17 -17.51 15.55 10.75
CA GLY A 17 -18.56 16.46 11.24
C GLY A 17 -19.97 15.93 11.02
N LYS A 18 -20.20 15.17 9.94
CA LYS A 18 -21.51 14.61 9.59
C LYS A 18 -21.78 13.27 10.31
N ASN A 19 -20.73 12.52 10.63
CA ASN A 19 -20.83 11.17 11.18
C ASN A 19 -20.14 11.09 12.56
N PRO A 20 -20.86 11.34 13.68
CA PRO A 20 -20.24 11.38 15.02
C PRO A 20 -19.61 10.06 15.47
N ASN A 21 -20.01 8.94 14.87
CA ASN A 21 -19.47 7.60 15.18
C ASN A 21 -18.35 7.19 14.24
N LEU A 22 -17.98 8.05 13.27
CA LEU A 22 -16.85 7.78 12.38
C LEU A 22 -15.54 8.02 13.14
N GLU A 23 -14.62 7.08 13.05
CA GLU A 23 -13.29 7.20 13.61
C GLU A 23 -12.25 7.19 12.48
N LEU A 24 -11.21 7.99 12.63
CA LEU A 24 -10.05 8.03 11.74
C LEU A 24 -8.83 7.47 12.48
N LEU A 25 -8.30 6.36 11.99
CA LEU A 25 -7.03 5.80 12.46
C LEU A 25 -5.89 6.28 11.55
N ILE A 26 -4.89 6.92 12.13
CA ILE A 26 -3.66 7.32 11.46
C ILE A 26 -2.51 6.51 12.02
N VAL A 27 -1.84 5.72 11.16
CA VAL A 27 -0.69 4.91 11.52
C VAL A 27 0.57 5.47 10.87
N GLY A 28 1.58 5.76 11.68
CA GLY A 28 2.86 6.30 11.23
C GLY A 28 3.21 7.65 11.86
N ILE A 29 4.26 8.26 11.34
CA ILE A 29 4.73 9.57 11.83
C ILE A 29 4.08 10.65 10.98
N LEU A 30 3.06 11.27 11.52
CA LEU A 30 2.35 12.38 10.89
C LEU A 30 1.97 13.41 11.96
N GLU A 31 2.20 14.70 11.70
CA GLU A 31 1.55 15.76 12.47
C GLU A 31 0.10 15.91 12.01
N LEU A 32 -0.82 15.88 12.99
CA LEU A 32 -2.24 16.05 12.68
C LEU A 32 -2.50 17.46 12.12
N PRO A 33 -3.06 17.59 10.92
CA PRO A 33 -3.46 18.87 10.35
C PRO A 33 -4.32 19.69 11.31
N VAL A 34 -4.09 20.99 11.37
CA VAL A 34 -4.74 21.88 12.34
C VAL A 34 -6.25 21.82 12.22
N GLU A 35 -6.77 21.69 11.00
CA GLU A 35 -8.18 21.60 10.67
C GLU A 35 -8.86 20.35 11.26
N LEU A 36 -8.10 19.27 11.46
CA LEU A 36 -8.60 18.02 12.03
C LEU A 36 -8.56 18.01 13.56
N LYS A 37 -7.86 18.93 14.21
CA LYS A 37 -7.75 18.99 15.69
C LYS A 37 -9.13 19.17 16.37
N LEU A 38 -10.11 19.76 15.68
CA LEU A 38 -11.48 19.87 16.18
C LEU A 38 -12.17 18.52 16.36
N PHE A 39 -11.67 17.47 15.71
CA PHE A 39 -12.20 16.11 15.74
C PHE A 39 -11.30 15.14 16.51
N ALA A 40 -10.48 15.65 17.43
CA ALA A 40 -9.50 14.85 18.15
C ALA A 40 -10.11 13.64 18.92
N SER A 41 -11.37 13.74 19.33
CA SER A 41 -12.10 12.63 19.96
C SER A 41 -12.49 11.50 19.01
N GLN A 42 -12.45 11.73 17.70
CA GLN A 42 -12.74 10.78 16.63
C GLN A 42 -11.45 10.32 15.90
N ILE A 43 -10.27 10.79 16.36
CA ILE A 43 -9.00 10.51 15.68
C ILE A 43 -8.07 9.75 16.62
N GLN A 44 -7.68 8.57 16.19
CA GLN A 44 -6.66 7.76 16.84
C GLN A 44 -5.35 7.89 16.07
N MET A 45 -4.27 8.16 16.79
CA MET A 45 -2.93 8.23 16.20
C MET A 45 -2.06 7.16 16.81
N GLU A 46 -1.53 6.29 15.96
CA GLU A 46 -0.54 5.27 16.34
C GLU A 46 0.79 5.61 15.67
N GLY A 47 1.89 5.40 16.38
CA GLY A 47 3.23 5.56 15.84
C GLY A 47 3.56 4.52 14.77
N PHE A 48 4.86 4.37 14.47
CA PHE A 48 5.33 3.34 13.54
C PHE A 48 4.94 1.95 14.04
N VAL A 49 4.30 1.18 13.17
CA VAL A 49 3.91 -0.22 13.40
C VAL A 49 4.81 -1.13 12.58
N ASP A 50 5.32 -2.19 13.19
CA ASP A 50 6.07 -3.21 12.46
C ASP A 50 5.23 -3.77 11.32
N TYR A 51 5.87 -3.99 10.15
CA TYR A 51 5.16 -4.45 8.96
C TYR A 51 4.44 -5.80 9.16
N GLN A 52 4.95 -6.66 10.04
CA GLN A 52 4.29 -7.94 10.38
C GLN A 52 2.95 -7.75 11.10
N LYS A 53 2.79 -6.60 11.79
CA LYS A 53 1.55 -6.23 12.50
C LYS A 53 0.65 -5.32 11.67
N LEU A 54 1.16 -4.79 10.57
CA LEU A 54 0.38 -3.89 9.70
C LEU A 54 -0.90 -4.54 9.16
N PRO A 55 -0.93 -5.82 8.75
CA PRO A 55 -2.16 -6.48 8.32
C PRO A 55 -3.25 -6.48 9.38
N GLU A 56 -2.91 -6.67 10.68
CA GLU A 56 -3.88 -6.61 11.78
C GLU A 56 -4.48 -5.21 11.92
N ARG A 57 -3.66 -4.16 11.72
CA ARG A 57 -4.14 -2.77 11.78
C ARG A 57 -5.04 -2.44 10.61
N ILE A 58 -4.71 -2.87 9.40
CA ILE A 58 -5.56 -2.67 8.22
C ILE A 58 -6.87 -3.46 8.39
N ALA A 59 -6.82 -4.67 8.90
CA ALA A 59 -8.02 -5.49 9.16
C ALA A 59 -8.93 -4.92 10.26
N SER A 60 -8.43 -4.03 11.12
CA SER A 60 -9.21 -3.41 12.19
C SER A 60 -10.05 -2.22 11.76
N VAL A 61 -9.90 -1.77 10.51
CA VAL A 61 -10.66 -0.65 9.95
C VAL A 61 -11.57 -1.10 8.80
N ASP A 62 -12.65 -0.36 8.58
CA ASP A 62 -13.61 -0.66 7.53
C ASP A 62 -13.15 -0.18 6.14
N ILE A 63 -12.40 0.91 6.07
CA ILE A 63 -11.97 1.56 4.83
C ILE A 63 -10.50 1.94 4.97
N ASN A 64 -9.68 1.49 4.04
CA ASN A 64 -8.28 1.91 3.88
C ASN A 64 -8.22 3.12 2.95
N LEU A 65 -7.47 4.16 3.34
CA LEU A 65 -7.30 5.38 2.56
C LEU A 65 -5.91 5.42 1.91
N ALA A 66 -5.88 5.63 0.61
CA ALA A 66 -4.65 5.75 -0.16
C ALA A 66 -4.63 7.05 -1.01
N PRO A 67 -4.69 8.24 -0.37
CA PRO A 67 -4.59 9.50 -1.08
C PRO A 67 -3.19 9.70 -1.63
N LEU A 68 -3.09 10.20 -2.86
CA LEU A 68 -1.86 10.61 -3.52
C LEU A 68 -2.08 11.92 -4.28
N THR A 69 -1.27 12.92 -4.02
CA THR A 69 -1.17 14.13 -4.84
C THR A 69 -0.54 13.81 -6.19
N ASP A 70 -0.95 14.50 -7.25
CA ASP A 70 -0.42 14.27 -8.60
C ASP A 70 0.99 14.84 -8.74
N THR A 71 1.98 14.00 -8.50
CA THR A 71 3.41 14.27 -8.69
C THR A 71 4.06 13.13 -9.46
N ILE A 72 5.19 13.41 -10.13
CA ILE A 72 5.97 12.36 -10.82
C ILE A 72 6.35 11.24 -9.85
N PHE A 73 6.73 11.59 -8.63
CA PHE A 73 7.07 10.62 -7.59
C PHE A 73 5.89 9.73 -7.20
N ASN A 74 4.71 10.33 -6.99
CA ASN A 74 3.51 9.57 -6.61
C ASN A 74 2.97 8.70 -7.75
N ARG A 75 3.14 9.14 -9.00
CA ARG A 75 2.79 8.33 -10.20
C ARG A 75 3.65 7.07 -10.32
N ALA A 76 4.87 7.06 -9.75
CA ALA A 76 5.78 5.92 -9.75
C ALA A 76 5.62 4.99 -8.53
N LYS A 77 4.72 5.31 -7.58
CA LYS A 77 4.42 4.43 -6.44
C LYS A 77 3.65 3.19 -6.90
N SER A 78 3.89 2.08 -6.20
CA SER A 78 3.14 0.84 -6.39
C SER A 78 1.76 0.89 -5.73
N GLU A 79 0.92 -0.06 -6.09
CA GLU A 79 -0.42 -0.30 -5.56
C GLU A 79 -0.44 -1.05 -4.21
N ASN A 80 0.69 -1.24 -3.57
CA ASN A 80 0.84 -2.09 -2.37
C ASN A 80 -0.22 -1.81 -1.30
N LYS A 81 -0.58 -0.54 -1.04
CA LYS A 81 -1.62 -0.20 -0.06
C LYS A 81 -2.97 -0.85 -0.37
N TRP A 82 -3.31 -0.98 -1.66
CA TRP A 82 -4.53 -1.66 -2.09
C TRP A 82 -4.40 -3.16 -1.95
N VAL A 83 -3.26 -3.76 -2.36
CA VAL A 83 -3.02 -5.20 -2.23
C VAL A 83 -3.03 -5.62 -0.76
N GLU A 84 -2.33 -4.88 0.12
CA GLU A 84 -2.26 -5.16 1.55
C GLU A 84 -3.66 -5.13 2.19
N ALA A 85 -4.49 -4.13 1.86
CA ALA A 85 -5.85 -4.02 2.34
C ALA A 85 -6.77 -5.11 1.76
N ALA A 86 -6.63 -5.41 0.46
CA ALA A 86 -7.39 -6.47 -0.19
C ALA A 86 -7.15 -7.84 0.46
N LEU A 87 -5.90 -8.17 0.79
CA LEU A 87 -5.52 -9.46 1.41
C LEU A 87 -6.09 -9.64 2.83
N VAL A 88 -6.51 -8.57 3.49
CA VAL A 88 -7.20 -8.62 4.79
C VAL A 88 -8.68 -8.25 4.69
N GLN A 89 -9.23 -8.21 3.47
CA GLN A 89 -10.63 -7.91 3.18
C GLN A 89 -11.08 -6.53 3.67
N THR A 90 -10.21 -5.53 3.56
CA THR A 90 -10.54 -4.12 3.80
C THR A 90 -10.63 -3.39 2.47
N VAL A 91 -11.74 -2.66 2.21
CA VAL A 91 -11.88 -1.90 0.97
C VAL A 91 -10.91 -0.71 0.94
N THR A 92 -10.35 -0.45 -0.23
CA THR A 92 -9.49 0.73 -0.42
C THR A 92 -10.19 1.81 -1.21
N ALA A 93 -10.14 3.05 -0.71
CA ALA A 93 -10.39 4.26 -1.47
C ALA A 93 -9.05 4.93 -1.79
N ALA A 94 -8.75 5.10 -3.08
CA ALA A 94 -7.47 5.59 -3.57
C ALA A 94 -7.63 6.76 -4.55
N SER A 95 -6.58 7.57 -4.69
CA SER A 95 -6.49 8.54 -5.79
C SER A 95 -6.46 7.81 -7.13
N ASN A 96 -7.19 8.30 -8.12
CA ASN A 96 -7.16 7.78 -9.50
C ASN A 96 -5.86 8.23 -10.18
N LEU A 97 -4.74 7.63 -9.78
CA LEU A 97 -3.39 8.05 -10.16
C LEU A 97 -2.42 6.86 -10.19
N GLY A 98 -1.52 6.86 -11.19
CA GLY A 98 -0.42 5.89 -11.29
C GLY A 98 -0.89 4.45 -11.23
N ALA A 99 -0.20 3.60 -10.46
CA ALA A 99 -0.52 2.19 -10.35
C ALA A 99 -1.94 1.91 -9.81
N PHE A 100 -2.52 2.78 -8.97
CA PHE A 100 -3.90 2.61 -8.54
C PHE A 100 -4.88 2.72 -9.72
N ALA A 101 -4.69 3.72 -10.60
CA ALA A 101 -5.53 3.91 -11.77
C ALA A 101 -5.45 2.76 -12.80
N GLU A 102 -4.31 2.07 -12.83
CA GLU A 102 -4.07 0.94 -13.74
C GLU A 102 -4.57 -0.39 -13.17
N MET A 103 -4.46 -0.57 -11.85
CA MET A 103 -4.69 -1.86 -11.20
C MET A 103 -6.08 -1.99 -10.59
N VAL A 104 -6.62 -0.93 -10.00
CA VAL A 104 -7.91 -0.96 -9.30
C VAL A 104 -9.05 -0.79 -10.29
N GLN A 105 -10.04 -1.66 -10.21
CA GLN A 105 -11.29 -1.57 -10.97
C GLN A 105 -12.32 -0.81 -10.12
N ASP A 106 -12.58 0.46 -10.48
CA ASP A 106 -13.44 1.37 -9.71
C ASP A 106 -14.84 0.80 -9.47
N GLY A 107 -15.23 0.72 -8.21
CA GLY A 107 -16.51 0.15 -7.76
C GLY A 107 -16.56 -1.38 -7.72
N GLU A 108 -15.55 -2.07 -8.27
CA GLU A 108 -15.49 -3.53 -8.29
C GLU A 108 -14.56 -4.10 -7.22
N ASP A 109 -13.30 -3.68 -7.16
CA ASP A 109 -12.31 -4.19 -6.21
C ASP A 109 -11.58 -3.08 -5.42
N GLY A 110 -12.11 -1.88 -5.49
CA GLY A 110 -11.71 -0.68 -4.77
C GLY A 110 -12.49 0.51 -5.31
N VAL A 111 -12.26 1.69 -4.78
CA VAL A 111 -12.84 2.93 -5.32
C VAL A 111 -11.72 3.92 -5.66
N LEU A 112 -11.84 4.56 -6.84
CA LEU A 112 -10.91 5.53 -7.34
C LEU A 112 -11.53 6.92 -7.30
N CYS A 113 -10.82 7.89 -6.70
CA CYS A 113 -11.28 9.26 -6.53
C CYS A 113 -10.37 10.22 -7.31
N ARG A 114 -10.95 11.08 -8.13
CA ARG A 114 -10.23 12.06 -8.98
C ARG A 114 -10.09 13.41 -8.33
N ASP A 115 -11.10 13.81 -7.55
CA ASP A 115 -11.20 15.12 -6.94
C ASP A 115 -11.90 15.05 -5.58
N GLU A 116 -11.97 16.19 -4.89
CA GLU A 116 -12.60 16.31 -3.57
C GLU A 116 -14.06 15.85 -3.56
N ALA A 117 -14.81 16.14 -4.62
CA ALA A 117 -16.22 15.78 -4.72
C ALA A 117 -16.39 14.25 -4.79
N GLU A 118 -15.59 13.57 -5.61
CA GLU A 118 -15.60 12.11 -5.70
C GLU A 118 -15.11 11.45 -4.40
N TRP A 119 -14.08 12.01 -3.74
CA TRP A 119 -13.66 11.54 -2.44
C TRP A 119 -14.80 11.61 -1.42
N LEU A 120 -15.51 12.73 -1.35
CA LEU A 120 -16.62 12.91 -0.43
C LEU A 120 -17.77 11.96 -0.73
N GLU A 121 -18.20 11.88 -1.99
CA GLU A 121 -19.31 11.03 -2.43
C GLU A 121 -19.02 9.56 -2.16
N LYS A 122 -17.86 9.06 -2.63
CA LYS A 122 -17.51 7.64 -2.54
C LYS A 122 -17.21 7.20 -1.12
N LEU A 123 -16.56 8.03 -0.32
CA LEU A 123 -16.35 7.70 1.10
C LEU A 123 -17.67 7.71 1.87
N GLN A 124 -18.57 8.69 1.61
CA GLN A 124 -19.89 8.69 2.25
C GLN A 124 -20.68 7.44 1.85
N TRP A 125 -20.65 7.05 0.58
CA TRP A 125 -21.27 5.81 0.12
C TRP A 125 -20.71 4.58 0.83
N LEU A 126 -19.38 4.44 0.94
CA LEU A 126 -18.76 3.32 1.64
C LEU A 126 -19.08 3.32 3.15
N ILE A 127 -19.29 4.49 3.77
CA ILE A 127 -19.71 4.60 5.18
C ILE A 127 -21.14 4.11 5.34
N ASP A 128 -22.05 4.51 4.44
CA ASP A 128 -23.49 4.27 4.55
C ASP A 128 -23.89 2.86 4.11
N ASP A 129 -23.14 2.22 3.19
CA ASP A 129 -23.46 0.93 2.57
C ASP A 129 -22.44 -0.16 2.94
N GLU A 130 -22.60 -0.74 4.13
CA GLU A 130 -21.76 -1.85 4.59
C GLU A 130 -21.80 -3.06 3.66
N PRO A 131 -22.95 -3.52 3.12
CA PRO A 131 -22.99 -4.61 2.14
C PRO A 131 -22.13 -4.34 0.90
N ALA A 132 -22.24 -3.15 0.31
CA ALA A 132 -21.43 -2.76 -0.85
C ALA A 132 -19.93 -2.75 -0.49
N ARG A 133 -19.57 -2.15 0.65
CA ARG A 133 -18.21 -2.11 1.17
C ARG A 133 -17.61 -3.51 1.29
N LYS A 134 -18.32 -4.43 1.93
CA LYS A 134 -17.89 -5.84 2.09
C LYS A 134 -17.81 -6.59 0.76
N ALA A 135 -18.73 -6.35 -0.15
CA ALA A 135 -18.72 -6.99 -1.47
C ALA A 135 -17.48 -6.57 -2.29
N ILE A 136 -17.14 -5.27 -2.29
CA ILE A 136 -15.95 -4.75 -2.95
C ILE A 136 -14.68 -5.36 -2.34
N ALA A 137 -14.56 -5.34 -1.01
CA ALA A 137 -13.43 -5.93 -0.29
C ALA A 137 -13.25 -7.43 -0.58
N GLY A 138 -14.36 -8.18 -0.65
CA GLY A 138 -14.36 -9.61 -1.00
C GLY A 138 -13.89 -9.88 -2.44
N ARG A 139 -14.29 -9.04 -3.40
CA ARG A 139 -13.81 -9.14 -4.81
C ARG A 139 -12.32 -8.78 -4.90
N ALA A 140 -11.88 -7.72 -4.20
CA ALA A 140 -10.47 -7.36 -4.11
C ALA A 140 -9.63 -8.53 -3.55
N TYR A 141 -10.05 -9.12 -2.43
CA TYR A 141 -9.40 -10.30 -1.86
C TYR A 141 -9.31 -11.45 -2.86
N GLY A 142 -10.43 -11.79 -3.50
CA GLY A 142 -10.49 -12.88 -4.49
C GLY A 142 -9.57 -12.66 -5.68
N ARG A 143 -9.37 -11.43 -6.13
CA ARG A 143 -8.43 -11.09 -7.20
C ARG A 143 -6.99 -11.06 -6.69
N CYS A 144 -6.69 -10.30 -5.64
CA CYS A 144 -5.32 -10.15 -5.14
C CYS A 144 -4.72 -11.47 -4.66
N SER A 145 -5.51 -12.33 -4.02
CA SER A 145 -5.05 -13.65 -3.56
C SER A 145 -4.63 -14.58 -4.71
N ARG A 146 -5.09 -14.33 -5.95
CA ARG A 146 -4.69 -15.11 -7.14
C ARG A 146 -3.65 -14.41 -7.99
N GLU A 147 -3.72 -13.08 -8.10
CA GLU A 147 -2.96 -12.33 -9.10
C GLU A 147 -1.81 -11.52 -8.51
N CYS A 148 -1.88 -11.14 -7.22
CA CYS A 148 -0.89 -10.24 -6.61
C CYS A 148 0.03 -10.94 -5.59
N VAL A 149 -0.16 -12.24 -5.34
CA VAL A 149 0.67 -12.98 -4.40
C VAL A 149 1.90 -13.53 -5.12
N THR A 150 3.06 -13.09 -4.67
CA THR A 150 4.37 -13.39 -5.31
C THR A 150 4.64 -14.89 -5.49
N ILE A 151 4.14 -15.73 -4.58
CA ILE A 151 4.35 -17.19 -4.63
C ILE A 151 3.79 -17.82 -5.94
N PHE A 152 2.71 -17.25 -6.50
CA PHE A 152 2.14 -17.76 -7.75
C PHE A 152 2.89 -17.28 -9.00
N HIS A 153 3.71 -16.23 -8.86
CA HIS A 153 4.52 -15.68 -9.94
C HIS A 153 5.99 -16.11 -9.86
N ALA A 154 6.41 -16.71 -8.73
CA ALA A 154 7.79 -17.14 -8.51
C ALA A 154 8.25 -18.14 -9.57
N THR A 155 7.38 -19.06 -10.01
CA THR A 155 7.71 -20.06 -11.04
C THR A 155 8.11 -19.41 -12.35
N GLY A 156 7.38 -18.38 -12.82
CA GLY A 156 7.71 -17.67 -14.05
C GLY A 156 9.05 -16.94 -13.98
N ILE A 157 9.38 -16.35 -12.82
CA ILE A 157 10.67 -15.70 -12.58
C ILE A 157 11.80 -16.75 -12.57
N CYS A 158 11.61 -17.87 -11.87
CA CYS A 158 12.57 -18.95 -11.81
C CYS A 158 12.82 -19.54 -13.21
N GLU A 159 11.78 -19.84 -13.97
CA GLU A 159 11.89 -20.33 -15.35
C GLU A 159 12.61 -19.33 -16.27
N TRP A 160 12.35 -18.04 -16.08
CA TRP A 160 13.04 -17.01 -16.85
C TRP A 160 14.52 -16.95 -16.50
N VAL A 161 14.88 -17.03 -15.21
CA VAL A 161 16.27 -17.07 -14.73
C VAL A 161 16.97 -18.32 -15.21
N GLU A 162 16.35 -19.50 -15.14
CA GLU A 162 16.92 -20.77 -15.63
C GLU A 162 17.22 -20.72 -17.13
N ARG A 163 16.36 -20.09 -17.94
CA ARG A 163 16.61 -19.91 -19.39
C ARG A 163 17.77 -18.96 -19.68
N HIS A 164 18.09 -18.07 -18.75
CA HIS A 164 19.14 -17.05 -18.89
C HIS A 164 20.32 -17.32 -17.94
N TRP A 165 20.60 -18.58 -17.69
CA TRP A 165 21.73 -19.08 -16.87
C TRP A 165 23.02 -18.34 -17.28
N ASN A 166 23.57 -17.51 -16.43
CA ASN A 166 24.65 -16.54 -16.54
C ASN A 166 24.17 -15.08 -16.45
N LEU A 167 22.92 -14.84 -16.09
CA LEU A 167 22.42 -13.51 -15.90
C LEU A 167 23.14 -12.82 -14.73
N ARG A 168 23.67 -11.64 -15.00
CA ARG A 168 24.11 -10.71 -13.95
C ARG A 168 23.06 -9.63 -13.79
N CYS A 169 22.50 -9.57 -12.60
CA CYS A 169 21.46 -8.58 -12.26
C CYS A 169 22.06 -7.52 -11.34
N ALA A 170 21.74 -6.26 -11.59
CA ALA A 170 22.09 -5.16 -10.72
C ALA A 170 20.79 -4.49 -10.25
N PHE A 171 20.59 -4.38 -8.94
CA PHE A 171 19.57 -3.56 -8.35
C PHE A 171 20.20 -2.24 -7.92
N VAL A 172 19.67 -1.13 -8.44
CA VAL A 172 20.08 0.21 -8.04
C VAL A 172 18.96 0.80 -7.18
N LEU A 173 19.24 0.99 -5.91
CA LEU A 173 18.31 1.48 -4.93
C LEU A 173 18.65 2.93 -4.56
N PRO A 174 17.68 3.84 -4.44
CA PRO A 174 17.95 5.23 -4.12
C PRO A 174 18.56 5.39 -2.73
N ALA A 175 18.09 4.60 -1.76
CA ALA A 175 18.62 4.52 -0.41
C ALA A 175 18.27 3.17 0.19
N MET A 176 18.96 2.78 1.28
CA MET A 176 18.65 1.55 2.02
C MET A 176 17.81 1.85 3.27
N GLU A 177 16.78 2.67 3.11
CA GLU A 177 15.79 2.91 4.16
C GLU A 177 14.74 1.81 4.20
N ILE A 178 14.18 1.55 5.39
CA ILE A 178 13.12 0.55 5.55
C ILE A 178 11.85 1.06 4.88
N SER A 179 11.61 0.58 3.66
CA SER A 179 10.36 0.85 2.91
C SER A 179 9.84 -0.42 2.25
N GLY A 180 8.54 -0.46 1.96
CA GLY A 180 7.94 -1.61 1.28
C GLY A 180 8.61 -1.90 -0.07
N GLY A 181 8.91 -0.87 -0.86
CA GLY A 181 9.57 -1.02 -2.16
C GLY A 181 10.98 -1.59 -2.07
N ILE A 182 11.79 -1.14 -1.11
CA ILE A 182 13.14 -1.67 -0.87
C ILE A 182 13.08 -3.13 -0.44
N ARG A 183 12.16 -3.49 0.47
CA ARG A 183 11.98 -4.89 0.89
C ARG A 183 11.60 -5.80 -0.26
N VAL A 184 10.67 -5.39 -1.12
CA VAL A 184 10.28 -6.15 -2.32
C VAL A 184 11.48 -6.33 -3.26
N ALA A 185 12.28 -5.30 -3.50
CA ALA A 185 13.48 -5.37 -4.33
C ALA A 185 14.50 -6.36 -3.75
N LEU A 186 14.74 -6.35 -2.42
CA LEU A 186 15.65 -7.26 -1.75
C LEU A 186 15.14 -8.71 -1.80
N LEU A 187 13.83 -8.93 -1.62
CA LEU A 187 13.23 -10.24 -1.79
C LEU A 187 13.48 -10.80 -3.19
N HIS A 188 13.27 -10.00 -4.24
CA HIS A 188 13.55 -10.43 -5.61
C HIS A 188 15.04 -10.70 -5.84
N ALA A 189 15.92 -9.87 -5.27
CA ALA A 189 17.37 -10.06 -5.35
C ALA A 189 17.78 -11.42 -4.73
N GLU A 190 17.26 -11.75 -3.54
CA GLU A 190 17.53 -13.04 -2.90
C GLU A 190 16.98 -14.24 -3.69
N MET A 191 15.78 -14.11 -4.26
CA MET A 191 15.20 -15.14 -5.13
C MET A 191 16.11 -15.41 -6.33
N LEU A 192 16.63 -14.36 -6.97
CA LEU A 192 17.54 -14.48 -8.10
C LEU A 192 18.86 -15.14 -7.70
N VAL A 193 19.41 -14.79 -6.52
CA VAL A 193 20.61 -15.45 -5.99
C VAL A 193 20.36 -16.94 -5.74
N LYS A 194 19.24 -17.29 -5.10
CA LYS A 194 18.84 -18.69 -4.87
C LYS A 194 18.65 -19.47 -6.18
N ALA A 195 18.21 -18.79 -7.24
CA ALA A 195 18.10 -19.37 -8.59
C ALA A 195 19.43 -19.40 -9.36
N GLY A 196 20.56 -19.02 -8.74
CA GLY A 196 21.90 -19.11 -9.32
C GLY A 196 22.36 -17.89 -10.13
N ALA A 197 21.60 -16.78 -10.13
CA ALA A 197 22.03 -15.55 -10.75
C ALA A 197 23.12 -14.84 -9.92
N GLN A 198 24.00 -14.10 -10.58
CA GLN A 198 24.89 -13.16 -9.91
C GLN A 198 24.15 -11.84 -9.71
N VAL A 199 23.93 -11.47 -8.46
CA VAL A 199 23.19 -10.24 -8.12
C VAL A 199 24.11 -9.25 -7.43
N SER A 200 24.07 -7.99 -7.85
CA SER A 200 24.75 -6.87 -7.22
C SER A 200 23.72 -5.83 -6.76
N LEU A 201 23.85 -5.36 -5.54
CA LEU A 201 23.07 -4.28 -4.99
C LEU A 201 23.90 -3.01 -4.97
N PHE A 202 23.36 -1.94 -5.53
CA PHE A 202 23.97 -0.61 -5.50
C PHE A 202 23.02 0.35 -4.81
N THR A 203 23.53 1.11 -3.85
CA THR A 203 22.80 2.18 -3.19
C THR A 203 23.44 3.52 -3.54
N LEU A 204 22.62 4.54 -3.74
CA LEU A 204 23.10 5.91 -3.96
C LEU A 204 23.41 6.61 -2.63
N GLU A 205 22.70 6.25 -1.57
CA GLU A 205 22.85 6.82 -0.23
C GLU A 205 22.68 5.72 0.83
N GLY A 206 23.50 5.83 1.90
CA GLY A 206 23.37 5.04 3.13
C GLY A 206 23.91 3.60 3.06
N GLU A 207 24.15 3.04 4.24
CA GLU A 207 24.44 1.64 4.47
C GLU A 207 23.24 0.99 5.15
N ALA A 208 22.93 -0.26 4.81
CA ALA A 208 21.81 -0.98 5.41
C ALA A 208 22.27 -1.72 6.67
N GLU A 209 22.35 -1.04 7.79
CA GLU A 209 22.63 -1.68 9.09
C GLU A 209 21.56 -2.71 9.51
N TRP A 210 20.35 -2.59 8.95
CA TRP A 210 19.20 -3.44 9.25
C TRP A 210 19.07 -4.67 8.33
N TYR A 211 19.84 -4.73 7.24
CA TYR A 211 19.78 -5.84 6.29
C TYR A 211 20.95 -6.80 6.51
N HIS A 212 20.63 -8.04 6.79
CA HIS A 212 21.60 -9.14 6.81
C HIS A 212 21.20 -10.17 5.75
N GLU A 213 22.18 -10.67 5.02
CA GLU A 213 21.96 -11.70 4.00
C GLU A 213 21.28 -12.92 4.64
N GLY A 214 20.11 -13.32 4.11
CA GLY A 214 19.31 -14.42 4.65
C GLY A 214 18.21 -14.03 5.61
N ASP A 215 17.99 -12.73 5.89
CA ASP A 215 16.87 -12.26 6.74
C ASP A 215 15.49 -12.53 6.13
N PHE A 216 15.44 -12.74 4.83
CA PHE A 216 14.20 -13.05 4.11
C PHE A 216 14.13 -14.56 3.84
N HIS A 217 13.43 -15.27 4.70
CA HIS A 217 13.11 -16.67 4.47
C HIS A 217 11.85 -16.79 3.63
N PHE A 218 11.99 -17.29 2.41
CA PHE A 218 10.84 -17.74 1.65
C PHE A 218 10.40 -19.11 2.19
N PRO A 219 9.09 -19.31 2.44
CA PRO A 219 8.59 -20.67 2.59
C PRO A 219 8.83 -21.40 1.25
N VAL A 220 9.54 -22.51 1.33
CA VAL A 220 9.75 -23.45 0.22
C VAL A 220 8.44 -24.16 -0.08
#